data_c9a5100e70234b25b55f3cbd4b31738b
#
_entry.id   c9a5100e70234b25b55f3cbd4b31738b
#
_cell.length_a   1.000
_cell.length_b   1.000
_cell.length_c   1.000
_cell.angle_alpha   90.00
_cell.angle_beta   90.00
_cell.angle_gamma   90.00
#
_symmetry.space_group_name_H-M   'P 1'
#
loop_
_entity.id
_entity.type
_entity.pdbx_description
1 polymer ?
#
loop_
_entity_poly.entity_id
_entity_poly.type
_entity_poly.pdbx_seq_one_letter_code
_entity_poly.pdbx_strand_id
1 'polypeptide(L)'
;LSAIKVITDHGAELGLPPMSLEKVTGLFQTNQQSVSNCDKANVKLGFGTDLLGDFHKYQNDEFVYRAELQKNIDVLRSATSVNADIIQKTGELGCIKENALADIILVAGNPLQDINLLSKPGENISMIMRDGKIVKNQL
;
A
#
# COMPACT_ATOMS: atom_id res chain seq x y z
N LEU A 1 3.98 -2.51 7.02
CA LEU A 1 3.12 -2.46 8.21
C LEU A 1 2.01 -3.51 8.15
N SER A 2 1.37 -3.71 6.98
CA SER A 2 0.24 -4.63 6.82
C SER A 2 0.51 -6.04 7.30
N ALA A 3 1.62 -6.67 6.91
CA ALA A 3 1.89 -8.06 7.30
C ALA A 3 1.75 -8.27 8.81
N ILE A 4 2.40 -7.42 9.61
CA ILE A 4 2.34 -7.52 11.07
C ILE A 4 0.92 -7.22 11.60
N LYS A 5 0.30 -6.14 11.13
CA LYS A 5 -1.03 -5.73 11.61
C LYS A 5 -2.11 -6.77 11.24
N VAL A 6 -2.13 -7.21 9.99
CA VAL A 6 -3.08 -8.21 9.49
C VAL A 6 -2.90 -9.56 10.19
N ILE A 7 -1.66 -10.00 10.44
CA ILE A 7 -1.39 -11.23 11.20
C ILE A 7 -1.89 -11.07 12.65
N THR A 8 -1.68 -9.92 13.27
CA THR A 8 -2.16 -9.66 14.64
C THR A 8 -3.68 -9.71 14.71
N ASP A 9 -4.38 -9.08 13.75
CA ASP A 9 -5.83 -8.91 13.79
C ASP A 9 -6.60 -10.15 13.28
N HIS A 10 -6.07 -10.83 12.27
CA HIS A 10 -6.78 -11.88 11.53
C HIS A 10 -6.07 -13.23 11.51
N GLY A 11 -4.87 -13.33 12.07
CA GLY A 11 -4.06 -14.54 11.97
C GLY A 11 -4.72 -15.76 12.62
N ALA A 12 -5.46 -15.60 13.72
CA ALA A 12 -6.20 -16.68 14.36
C ALA A 12 -7.31 -17.22 13.45
N GLU A 13 -8.07 -16.35 12.80
CA GLU A 13 -9.15 -16.70 11.86
C GLU A 13 -8.60 -17.45 10.63
N LEU A 14 -7.37 -17.17 10.26
CA LEU A 14 -6.67 -17.77 9.12
C LEU A 14 -5.79 -18.96 9.52
N GLY A 15 -5.96 -19.46 10.75
CA GLY A 15 -5.36 -20.72 11.21
C GLY A 15 -3.90 -20.63 11.66
N LEU A 16 -3.38 -19.44 11.96
CA LEU A 16 -2.03 -19.31 12.50
C LEU A 16 -1.94 -19.82 13.95
N PRO A 17 -0.87 -20.54 14.30
CA PRO A 17 -0.67 -21.04 15.65
C PRO A 17 -0.56 -19.90 16.68
N PRO A 18 -1.10 -20.06 17.92
CA PRO A 18 -1.03 -19.04 18.97
C PRO A 18 0.38 -18.51 19.26
N MET A 19 1.38 -19.39 19.23
CA MET A 19 2.79 -19.02 19.41
C MET A 19 3.30 -18.03 18.35
N SER A 20 2.82 -18.15 17.11
CA SER A 20 3.17 -17.24 16.01
C SER A 20 2.51 -15.87 16.21
N LEU A 21 1.27 -15.86 16.68
CA LEU A 21 0.53 -14.64 16.99
C LEU A 21 1.18 -13.85 18.13
N GLU A 22 1.55 -14.53 19.20
CA GLU A 22 2.24 -13.90 20.36
C GLU A 22 3.54 -13.21 19.93
N LYS A 23 4.36 -13.86 19.08
CA LYS A 23 5.61 -13.27 18.56
C LYS A 23 5.39 -12.01 17.72
N VAL A 24 4.31 -11.94 17.00
CA VAL A 24 4.04 -10.84 16.06
C VAL A 24 3.40 -9.63 16.76
N THR A 25 2.57 -9.85 17.77
CA THR A 25 1.79 -8.79 18.44
C THR A 25 2.67 -7.65 18.97
N GLY A 26 3.85 -7.95 19.51
CA GLY A 26 4.79 -6.93 20.02
C GLY A 26 5.57 -6.16 18.93
N LEU A 27 5.54 -6.63 17.69
CA LEU A 27 6.37 -6.06 16.62
C LEU A 27 5.73 -4.85 15.93
N PHE A 28 4.43 -4.65 16.05
CA PHE A 28 3.73 -3.59 15.31
C PHE A 28 4.24 -2.19 15.71
N GLN A 29 4.36 -1.92 17.01
CA GLN A 29 4.88 -0.64 17.51
C GLN A 29 6.32 -0.39 17.06
N THR A 30 7.17 -1.42 17.12
CA THR A 30 8.56 -1.33 16.65
C THR A 30 8.64 -1.01 15.18
N ASN A 31 7.75 -1.62 14.38
CA ASN A 31 7.67 -1.39 12.94
C ASN A 31 7.18 0.04 12.62
N GLN A 32 6.15 0.53 13.33
CA GLN A 32 5.71 1.92 13.21
C GLN A 32 6.85 2.90 13.55
N GLN A 33 7.60 2.64 14.61
CA GLN A 33 8.75 3.47 14.99
C GLN A 33 9.83 3.46 13.91
N SER A 34 10.09 2.31 13.28
CA SER A 34 11.05 2.19 12.19
C SER A 34 10.64 3.03 10.97
N VAL A 35 9.37 2.96 10.55
CA VAL A 35 8.82 3.80 9.48
C VAL A 35 8.96 5.28 9.81
N SER A 36 8.59 5.69 11.02
CA SER A 36 8.71 7.08 11.47
C SER A 36 10.17 7.58 11.50
N ASN A 37 11.10 6.73 11.92
CA ASN A 37 12.52 7.08 11.91
C ASN A 37 13.08 7.24 10.50
N CYS A 38 12.71 6.37 9.58
CA CYS A 38 13.08 6.48 8.18
C CYS A 38 12.53 7.76 7.53
N ASP A 39 11.27 8.09 7.82
CA ASP A 39 10.63 9.31 7.33
C ASP A 39 11.36 10.57 7.83
N LYS A 40 11.67 10.65 9.14
CA LYS A 40 12.45 11.74 9.73
C LYS A 40 13.87 11.86 9.16
N ALA A 41 14.47 10.73 8.80
CA ALA A 41 15.81 10.68 8.21
C ALA A 41 15.81 10.90 6.67
N ASN A 42 14.65 11.19 6.08
CA ASN A 42 14.45 11.33 4.62
C ASN A 42 14.93 10.11 3.82
N VAL A 43 14.80 8.92 4.40
CA VAL A 43 15.10 7.66 3.69
C VAL A 43 13.93 7.35 2.76
N LYS A 44 14.23 6.99 1.52
CA LYS A 44 13.21 6.55 0.55
C LYS A 44 12.57 5.25 1.03
N LEU A 45 11.31 5.30 1.37
CA LEU A 45 10.51 4.15 1.78
C LEU A 45 9.61 3.71 0.63
N GLY A 46 9.83 2.50 0.14
CA GLY A 46 8.91 1.85 -0.79
C GLY A 46 7.61 1.44 -0.12
N PHE A 47 6.59 1.18 -0.94
CA PHE A 47 5.29 0.67 -0.52
C PHE A 47 5.21 -0.82 -0.84
N GLY A 48 4.95 -1.64 0.17
CA GLY A 48 4.79 -3.08 0.03
C GLY A 48 4.21 -3.69 1.29
N THR A 49 3.42 -4.74 1.15
CA THR A 49 2.63 -5.32 2.24
C THR A 49 3.25 -6.58 2.83
N ASP A 50 4.01 -7.33 2.04
CA ASP A 50 4.56 -8.65 2.40
C ASP A 50 3.48 -9.66 2.83
N LEU A 51 2.26 -9.51 2.31
CA LEU A 51 1.14 -10.42 2.58
C LEU A 51 1.16 -11.60 1.62
N LEU A 52 0.89 -12.80 2.11
CA LEU A 52 0.89 -14.05 1.35
C LEU A 52 -0.48 -14.75 1.41
N GLY A 53 -0.82 -15.49 0.36
CA GLY A 53 -2.01 -16.33 0.30
C GLY A 53 -3.29 -15.53 0.57
N ASP A 54 -4.15 -16.04 1.46
CA ASP A 54 -5.45 -15.47 1.79
C ASP A 54 -5.38 -14.10 2.48
N PHE A 55 -4.19 -13.69 2.94
CA PHE A 55 -3.96 -12.36 3.50
C PHE A 55 -3.94 -11.27 2.42
N HIS A 56 -3.76 -11.59 1.13
CA HIS A 56 -3.74 -10.62 0.05
C HIS A 56 -4.99 -9.73 -0.03
N LYS A 57 -6.15 -10.21 0.45
CA LYS A 57 -7.39 -9.41 0.49
C LYS A 57 -7.27 -8.14 1.33
N TYR A 58 -6.30 -8.07 2.24
CA TYR A 58 -6.02 -6.93 3.12
C TYR A 58 -4.89 -6.01 2.59
N GLN A 59 -4.35 -6.26 1.39
CA GLN A 59 -3.17 -5.54 0.89
C GLN A 59 -3.38 -4.02 0.81
N ASN A 60 -4.60 -3.57 0.57
CA ASN A 60 -4.90 -2.15 0.44
C ASN A 60 -4.97 -1.41 1.78
N ASP A 61 -5.03 -2.12 2.91
CA ASP A 61 -5.03 -1.51 4.24
C ASP A 61 -3.68 -0.87 4.59
N GLU A 62 -2.60 -1.23 3.87
CA GLU A 62 -1.30 -0.57 4.00
C GLU A 62 -1.39 0.94 3.74
N PHE A 63 -2.27 1.40 2.85
CA PHE A 63 -2.51 2.84 2.65
C PHE A 63 -2.95 3.52 3.94
N VAL A 64 -3.88 2.90 4.66
CA VAL A 64 -4.41 3.42 5.92
C VAL A 64 -3.35 3.39 7.03
N TYR A 65 -2.68 2.26 7.21
CA TYR A 65 -1.64 2.12 8.25
C TYR A 65 -0.46 3.06 8.04
N ARG A 66 -0.07 3.32 6.79
CA ARG A 66 0.99 4.26 6.45
C ARG A 66 0.56 5.71 6.70
N ALA A 67 -0.69 6.05 6.44
CA ALA A 67 -1.22 7.40 6.63
C ALA A 67 -1.36 7.80 8.11
N GLU A 68 -1.36 6.86 9.04
CA GLU A 68 -1.25 7.15 10.47
C GLU A 68 0.13 7.75 10.85
N LEU A 69 1.15 7.52 10.03
CA LEU A 69 2.55 7.89 10.29
C LEU A 69 3.10 8.91 9.30
N GLN A 70 2.51 9.04 8.13
CA GLN A 70 2.99 9.83 7.01
C GLN A 70 1.85 10.66 6.41
N LYS A 71 2.19 11.72 5.68
CA LYS A 71 1.21 12.48 4.90
C LYS A 71 0.70 11.64 3.72
N ASN A 72 -0.58 11.79 3.37
CA ASN A 72 -1.19 11.06 2.25
C ASN A 72 -0.37 11.17 0.95
N ILE A 73 0.17 12.36 0.66
CA ILE A 73 1.01 12.56 -0.54
C ILE A 73 2.27 11.69 -0.52
N ASP A 74 2.89 11.50 0.63
CA ASP A 74 4.12 10.71 0.74
C ASP A 74 3.83 9.21 0.67
N VAL A 75 2.67 8.78 1.21
CA VAL A 75 2.15 7.42 1.03
C VAL A 75 1.88 7.14 -0.45
N LEU A 76 1.20 8.05 -1.17
CA LEU A 76 0.94 7.91 -2.61
C LEU A 76 2.24 7.87 -3.43
N ARG A 77 3.19 8.74 -3.12
CA ARG A 77 4.52 8.71 -3.77
C ARG A 77 5.25 7.40 -3.51
N SER A 78 5.18 6.87 -2.30
CA SER A 78 5.81 5.58 -1.97
C SER A 78 5.23 4.44 -2.80
N ALA A 79 3.93 4.44 -3.06
CA ALA A 79 3.24 3.44 -3.86
C ALA A 79 3.43 3.62 -5.38
N THR A 80 3.94 4.74 -5.82
CA THR A 80 4.09 5.10 -7.24
C THR A 80 5.53 5.44 -7.60
N SER A 81 5.90 6.72 -7.60
CA SER A 81 7.19 7.21 -8.10
C SER A 81 8.39 6.72 -7.27
N VAL A 82 8.26 6.58 -5.95
CA VAL A 82 9.34 6.07 -5.10
C VAL A 82 9.57 4.59 -5.35
N ASN A 83 8.51 3.78 -5.46
CA ASN A 83 8.65 2.37 -5.84
C ASN A 83 9.29 2.22 -7.22
N ALA A 84 8.86 3.02 -8.20
CA ALA A 84 9.46 3.02 -9.53
C ALA A 84 10.97 3.33 -9.49
N ASP A 85 11.38 4.28 -8.64
CA ASP A 85 12.79 4.62 -8.45
C ASP A 85 13.58 3.46 -7.80
N ILE A 86 13.05 2.84 -6.75
CA ILE A 86 13.67 1.70 -6.06
C ILE A 86 13.94 0.53 -7.02
N ILE A 87 13.01 0.24 -7.92
CA ILE A 87 13.16 -0.82 -8.92
C ILE A 87 13.81 -0.37 -10.21
N GLN A 88 14.40 0.84 -10.24
CA GLN A 88 15.11 1.45 -11.39
C GLN A 88 14.21 1.61 -12.64
N LYS A 89 12.92 1.95 -12.44
CA LYS A 89 11.92 2.20 -13.48
C LYS A 89 11.38 3.63 -13.46
N THR A 90 12.21 4.57 -12.99
CA THR A 90 11.87 6.00 -12.94
C THR A 90 11.50 6.51 -14.33
N GLY A 91 10.29 7.04 -14.43
CA GLY A 91 9.78 7.59 -15.68
C GLY A 91 9.17 6.57 -16.63
N GLU A 92 9.31 5.27 -16.38
CA GLU A 92 8.57 4.21 -17.07
C GLU A 92 7.30 3.83 -16.28
N LEU A 93 7.38 3.84 -14.94
CA LEU A 93 6.31 3.47 -14.02
C LEU A 93 6.06 4.57 -12.99
N GLY A 94 4.91 4.51 -12.33
CA GLY A 94 4.55 5.35 -11.19
C GLY A 94 4.38 6.83 -11.51
N CYS A 95 4.21 7.18 -12.78
CA CYS A 95 3.98 8.56 -13.24
C CYS A 95 3.07 8.59 -14.46
N ILE A 96 2.39 9.72 -14.66
CA ILE A 96 1.62 10.00 -15.87
C ILE A 96 2.43 10.94 -16.73
N LYS A 97 3.03 10.40 -17.78
CA LYS A 97 3.80 11.17 -18.77
C LYS A 97 3.87 10.42 -20.09
N GLU A 98 4.29 11.11 -21.14
CA GLU A 98 4.54 10.52 -22.46
C GLU A 98 5.58 9.39 -22.36
N ASN A 99 5.31 8.28 -23.03
CA ASN A 99 6.11 7.05 -23.06
C ASN A 99 6.22 6.28 -21.74
N ALA A 100 5.47 6.64 -20.69
CA ALA A 100 5.32 5.78 -19.51
C ALA A 100 4.29 4.67 -19.78
N LEU A 101 4.43 3.56 -19.06
CA LEU A 101 3.43 2.50 -19.07
C LEU A 101 2.09 3.03 -18.52
N ALA A 102 1.02 2.73 -19.21
CA ALA A 102 -0.32 3.16 -18.81
C ALA A 102 -0.92 2.23 -17.75
N ASP A 103 -0.32 2.27 -16.55
CA ASP A 103 -0.83 1.66 -15.33
C ASP A 103 -1.57 2.73 -14.53
N ILE A 104 -2.89 2.80 -14.68
CA ILE A 104 -3.70 3.93 -14.21
C ILE A 104 -4.91 3.42 -13.44
N ILE A 105 -5.23 4.08 -12.34
CA ILE A 105 -6.51 3.90 -11.63
C ILE A 105 -7.30 5.21 -11.64
N LEU A 106 -8.62 5.12 -11.73
CA LEU A 106 -9.52 6.24 -11.47
C LEU A 106 -10.21 6.02 -10.12
N VAL A 107 -10.00 6.98 -9.23
CA VAL A 107 -10.53 6.94 -7.86
C VAL A 107 -11.70 7.92 -7.75
N ALA A 108 -12.81 7.47 -7.16
CA ALA A 108 -13.99 8.29 -6.90
C ALA A 108 -13.74 9.22 -5.69
N GLY A 109 -13.01 10.31 -5.90
CA GLY A 109 -12.65 11.28 -4.87
C GLY A 109 -11.17 11.66 -4.92
N ASN A 110 -10.71 12.35 -3.87
CA ASN A 110 -9.33 12.84 -3.78
C ASN A 110 -8.53 12.10 -2.70
N PRO A 111 -7.64 11.15 -3.07
CA PRO A 111 -6.83 10.39 -2.11
C PRO A 111 -5.84 11.25 -1.31
N LEU A 112 -5.54 12.46 -1.76
CA LEU A 112 -4.72 13.41 -0.99
C LEU A 112 -5.46 13.93 0.25
N GLN A 113 -6.78 13.97 0.21
CA GLN A 113 -7.64 14.40 1.31
C GLN A 113 -8.10 13.20 2.15
N ASP A 114 -8.46 12.09 1.47
CA ASP A 114 -8.93 10.86 2.12
C ASP A 114 -8.26 9.63 1.49
N ILE A 115 -7.23 9.13 2.14
CA ILE A 115 -6.48 7.96 1.69
C ILE A 115 -7.31 6.65 1.79
N ASN A 116 -8.37 6.62 2.63
CA ASN A 116 -9.23 5.45 2.79
C ASN A 116 -9.96 5.08 1.50
N LEU A 117 -10.07 6.00 0.54
CA LEU A 117 -10.57 5.69 -0.80
C LEU A 117 -9.81 4.55 -1.48
N LEU A 118 -8.53 4.35 -1.14
CA LEU A 118 -7.69 3.31 -1.71
C LEU A 118 -7.78 1.97 -0.97
N SER A 119 -8.28 1.94 0.28
CA SER A 119 -8.43 0.69 1.04
C SER A 119 -9.61 -0.17 0.55
N LYS A 120 -10.57 0.45 -0.15
CA LYS A 120 -11.76 -0.22 -0.66
C LYS A 120 -11.85 -0.18 -2.19
N PRO A 121 -11.01 -0.92 -2.90
CA PRO A 121 -10.93 -0.83 -4.36
C PRO A 121 -12.21 -1.26 -5.08
N GLY A 122 -13.04 -2.08 -4.44
CA GLY A 122 -14.34 -2.47 -4.97
C GLY A 122 -15.35 -1.34 -5.02
N GLU A 123 -15.26 -0.39 -4.09
CA GLU A 123 -16.21 0.72 -3.95
C GLU A 123 -15.72 2.00 -4.65
N ASN A 124 -14.45 2.33 -4.49
CA ASN A 124 -13.94 3.67 -4.80
C ASN A 124 -13.03 3.73 -6.04
N ILE A 125 -12.59 2.60 -6.58
CA ILE A 125 -11.80 2.58 -7.81
C ILE A 125 -12.70 2.18 -8.97
N SER A 126 -13.13 3.16 -9.77
CA SER A 126 -14.07 2.97 -10.88
C SER A 126 -13.43 2.38 -12.13
N MET A 127 -12.13 2.62 -12.35
CA MET A 127 -11.40 2.04 -13.48
C MET A 127 -9.99 1.62 -13.04
N ILE A 128 -9.54 0.49 -13.60
CA ILE A 128 -8.16 0.03 -13.50
C ILE A 128 -7.67 -0.27 -14.91
N MET A 129 -6.56 0.36 -15.29
CA MET A 129 -5.83 0.09 -16.53
C MET A 129 -4.45 -0.48 -16.18
N ARG A 130 -4.03 -1.50 -16.89
CA ARG A 130 -2.72 -2.12 -16.76
C ARG A 130 -2.11 -2.27 -18.16
N ASP A 131 -0.93 -1.73 -18.35
CA ASP A 131 -0.22 -1.74 -19.63
C ASP A 131 -1.13 -1.30 -20.81
N GLY A 132 -1.88 -0.21 -20.59
CA GLY A 132 -2.83 0.34 -21.56
C GLY A 132 -4.13 -0.47 -21.75
N LYS A 133 -4.30 -1.60 -21.07
CA LYS A 133 -5.53 -2.43 -21.13
C LYS A 133 -6.41 -2.19 -19.93
N ILE A 134 -7.68 -1.89 -20.17
CA ILE A 134 -8.67 -1.74 -19.10
C ILE A 134 -9.01 -3.13 -18.55
N VAL A 135 -8.75 -3.35 -17.26
CA VAL A 135 -9.02 -4.61 -16.53
C VAL A 135 -10.22 -4.49 -15.59
N LYS A 136 -10.62 -3.27 -15.23
CA LYS A 136 -11.84 -2.95 -14.49
C LYS A 136 -12.45 -1.68 -15.10
N ASN A 137 -13.76 -1.69 -15.35
CA ASN A 137 -14.50 -0.50 -15.78
C ASN A 137 -15.90 -0.50 -15.15
N GLN A 138 -16.16 0.52 -14.35
CA GLN A 138 -17.44 0.79 -13.67
C GLN A 138 -17.87 2.26 -13.88
N LEU A 139 -17.44 2.85 -15.00
CA LEU A 139 -17.82 4.21 -15.41
C LEU A 139 -19.19 4.22 -16.05
#